data_185626a34d206b843908f2d7fd2d5cbb
#
_entry.id   185626a34d206b843908f2d7fd2d5cbb
#
_cell.length_a   1.000
_cell.length_b   1.000
_cell.length_c   1.000
_cell.angle_alpha   90.00
_cell.angle_beta   90.00
_cell.angle_gamma   90.00
#
_symmetry.space_group_name_H-M   'P 1'
#
loop_
_entity.id
_entity.type
_entity.pdbx_description
1 polymer ?
#
loop_
_entity_poly.entity_id
_entity_poly.type
_entity_poly.pdbx_seq_one_letter_code
_entity_poly.pdbx_strand_id
1 'polypeptide(L)'
;MTTDPTEAIRLIQSGLDKLGHAPGAIDGQWGVRTARALKQLIAANGRPASMAPPGPLPWITEAKTALGRNEARDRTWLMDRLKRDGRSIGDPSKTPWCGDFVETCIRIGLPDEPLLGALGTNPYWARNWLLFGRDTKPITGAVLVFERGSGGHVGFAIGQDDTNFFVLGGNQSDAVTVARVAKSRLLGARWPLTYPARLQRLPTMKPGEFLTTTNEF
;
A
#
# COMPACT_ATOMS: atom_id res chain seq x y z
N MET A 1 5.41 18.54 -22.61
CA MET A 1 5.05 17.81 -23.87
C MET A 1 3.57 17.56 -23.80
N THR A 2 2.77 18.27 -24.59
CA THR A 2 1.32 18.02 -24.72
C THR A 2 1.15 16.83 -25.65
N THR A 3 0.69 15.70 -25.12
CA THR A 3 0.35 14.52 -25.94
C THR A 3 -0.78 14.92 -26.89
N ASP A 4 -0.60 14.67 -28.21
CA ASP A 4 -1.67 14.89 -29.21
C ASP A 4 -2.90 14.06 -28.80
N PRO A 5 -4.09 14.67 -28.63
CA PRO A 5 -5.31 13.95 -28.29
C PRO A 5 -5.61 12.77 -29.21
N THR A 6 -5.28 12.88 -30.49
CA THR A 6 -5.48 11.84 -31.51
C THR A 6 -4.62 10.61 -31.19
N GLU A 7 -3.36 10.83 -30.85
CA GLU A 7 -2.41 9.78 -30.43
C GLU A 7 -2.89 9.08 -29.15
N ALA A 8 -3.32 9.85 -28.16
CA ALA A 8 -3.86 9.30 -26.92
C ALA A 8 -5.10 8.40 -27.16
N ILE A 9 -6.01 8.82 -28.06
CA ILE A 9 -7.20 8.03 -28.42
C ILE A 9 -6.79 6.74 -29.17
N ARG A 10 -5.80 6.78 -30.06
CA ARG A 10 -5.29 5.57 -30.74
C ARG A 10 -4.70 4.56 -29.75
N LEU A 11 -3.98 5.02 -28.75
CA LEU A 11 -3.45 4.15 -27.70
C LEU A 11 -4.58 3.48 -26.90
N ILE A 12 -5.64 4.23 -26.57
CA ILE A 12 -6.83 3.69 -25.90
C ILE A 12 -7.52 2.64 -26.80
N GLN A 13 -7.76 2.95 -28.05
CA GLN A 13 -8.38 2.01 -29.01
C GLN A 13 -7.57 0.73 -29.15
N SER A 14 -6.24 0.85 -29.32
CA SER A 14 -5.33 -0.30 -29.41
C SER A 14 -5.34 -1.14 -28.13
N GLY A 15 -5.39 -0.50 -26.97
CA GLY A 15 -5.50 -1.19 -25.68
C GLY A 15 -6.82 -1.97 -25.54
N LEU A 16 -7.93 -1.34 -25.92
CA LEU A 16 -9.26 -1.98 -25.91
C LEU A 16 -9.33 -3.18 -26.83
N ASP A 17 -8.76 -3.08 -28.04
CA ASP A 17 -8.72 -4.17 -29.01
C ASP A 17 -7.90 -5.36 -28.50
N LYS A 18 -6.71 -5.11 -27.96
CA LYS A 18 -5.84 -6.14 -27.35
C LYS A 18 -6.49 -6.85 -26.15
N LEU A 19 -7.40 -6.17 -25.46
CA LEU A 19 -8.17 -6.74 -24.35
C LEU A 19 -9.46 -7.44 -24.79
N GLY A 20 -9.70 -7.58 -26.13
CA GLY A 20 -10.85 -8.27 -26.68
C GLY A 20 -12.13 -7.45 -26.71
N HIS A 21 -12.05 -6.12 -26.48
CA HIS A 21 -13.15 -5.19 -26.65
C HIS A 21 -13.06 -4.54 -28.03
N ALA A 22 -14.13 -4.55 -28.79
CA ALA A 22 -14.16 -4.08 -30.19
C ALA A 22 -14.36 -2.54 -30.29
N PRO A 23 -13.29 -1.70 -30.26
CA PRO A 23 -13.40 -0.25 -30.25
C PRO A 23 -13.79 0.32 -31.64
N GLY A 24 -13.78 -0.50 -32.67
CA GLY A 24 -13.85 -0.08 -34.08
C GLY A 24 -12.47 0.16 -34.68
N ALA A 25 -12.38 1.07 -35.66
CA ALA A 25 -11.09 1.43 -36.25
C ALA A 25 -10.18 2.11 -35.21
N ILE A 26 -8.87 1.83 -35.33
CA ILE A 26 -7.84 2.49 -34.49
C ILE A 26 -7.40 3.76 -35.24
N ASP A 27 -8.29 4.75 -35.31
CA ASP A 27 -8.14 5.95 -36.10
C ASP A 27 -7.84 7.22 -35.29
N GLY A 28 -7.85 7.11 -33.98
CA GLY A 28 -7.65 8.25 -33.08
C GLY A 28 -8.89 9.12 -32.92
N GLN A 29 -10.07 8.66 -33.39
CA GLN A 29 -11.33 9.37 -33.21
C GLN A 29 -12.16 8.73 -32.10
N TRP A 30 -12.66 9.56 -31.19
CA TRP A 30 -13.53 9.11 -30.11
C TRP A 30 -14.96 8.90 -30.61
N GLY A 31 -15.26 7.70 -31.08
CA GLY A 31 -16.59 7.34 -31.60
C GLY A 31 -17.43 6.52 -30.61
N VAL A 32 -18.69 6.25 -31.03
CA VAL A 32 -19.64 5.45 -30.23
C VAL A 32 -19.11 4.04 -29.94
N ARG A 33 -18.36 3.43 -30.87
CA ARG A 33 -17.77 2.10 -30.71
C ARG A 33 -16.66 2.12 -29.64
N THR A 34 -15.77 3.11 -29.71
CA THR A 34 -14.71 3.30 -28.71
C THR A 34 -15.31 3.53 -27.30
N ALA A 35 -16.33 4.40 -27.20
CA ALA A 35 -17.03 4.65 -25.95
C ALA A 35 -17.73 3.39 -25.40
N ARG A 36 -18.36 2.58 -26.28
CA ARG A 36 -18.99 1.31 -25.90
C ARG A 36 -17.94 0.30 -25.41
N ALA A 37 -16.84 0.13 -26.13
CA ALA A 37 -15.75 -0.77 -25.76
C ALA A 37 -15.15 -0.39 -24.41
N LEU A 38 -14.90 0.90 -24.18
CA LEU A 38 -14.45 1.38 -22.87
C LEU A 38 -15.49 1.11 -21.78
N LYS A 39 -16.77 1.34 -22.05
CA LYS A 39 -17.85 1.04 -21.10
C LYS A 39 -17.93 -0.46 -20.79
N GLN A 40 -17.71 -1.33 -21.78
CA GLN A 40 -17.63 -2.77 -21.61
C GLN A 40 -16.39 -3.18 -20.79
N LEU A 41 -15.22 -2.59 -21.09
CA LEU A 41 -14.02 -2.79 -20.29
C LEU A 41 -14.24 -2.34 -18.85
N ILE A 42 -14.81 -1.14 -18.65
CA ILE A 42 -15.16 -0.64 -17.30
C ILE A 42 -16.19 -1.57 -16.65
N ALA A 43 -17.18 -2.08 -17.36
CA ALA A 43 -18.17 -3.02 -16.81
C ALA A 43 -17.59 -4.41 -16.55
N ALA A 44 -16.65 -4.87 -17.37
CA ALA A 44 -15.96 -6.15 -17.20
C ALA A 44 -14.89 -6.08 -16.09
N ASN A 45 -14.19 -4.94 -15.98
CA ASN A 45 -13.19 -4.66 -14.94
C ASN A 45 -13.75 -3.76 -13.84
N GLY A 46 -14.83 -3.05 -14.09
CA GLY A 46 -15.65 -2.27 -13.16
C GLY A 46 -16.87 -3.02 -12.68
N ARG A 47 -16.90 -4.32 -12.82
CA ARG A 47 -17.52 -5.12 -11.79
C ARG A 47 -16.89 -4.60 -10.50
N PRO A 48 -17.64 -4.03 -9.53
CA PRO A 48 -17.07 -3.66 -8.26
C PRO A 48 -16.31 -4.89 -7.85
N ALA A 49 -14.99 -4.78 -7.78
CA ALA A 49 -14.10 -5.92 -7.64
C ALA A 49 -14.81 -6.81 -6.65
N SER A 50 -15.24 -7.97 -7.11
CA SER A 50 -16.10 -8.87 -6.34
C SER A 50 -15.59 -8.73 -4.92
N MET A 51 -16.43 -8.23 -4.00
CA MET A 51 -15.96 -8.01 -2.64
C MET A 51 -15.24 -9.30 -2.30
N ALA A 52 -13.90 -9.27 -2.40
CA ALA A 52 -13.14 -10.46 -2.09
C ALA A 52 -13.66 -10.86 -0.72
N PRO A 53 -14.13 -12.09 -0.50
CA PRO A 53 -14.75 -12.47 0.76
C PRO A 53 -13.85 -11.92 1.86
N PRO A 54 -14.38 -11.50 3.02
CA PRO A 54 -13.60 -10.87 4.07
C PRO A 54 -12.55 -11.85 4.61
N GLY A 55 -11.57 -12.14 3.77
CA GLY A 55 -10.39 -12.92 4.10
C GLY A 55 -9.29 -11.99 4.62
N PRO A 56 -8.32 -12.52 5.36
CA PRO A 56 -7.18 -11.75 5.81
C PRO A 56 -6.42 -11.16 4.61
N LEU A 57 -5.99 -9.91 4.73
CA LEU A 57 -5.16 -9.26 3.74
C LEU A 57 -3.78 -9.91 3.75
N PRO A 58 -3.22 -10.38 2.61
CA PRO A 58 -1.97 -11.13 2.61
C PRO A 58 -0.81 -10.39 3.29
N TRP A 59 -0.62 -9.09 2.99
CA TRP A 59 0.44 -8.27 3.61
C TRP A 59 0.22 -8.01 5.10
N ILE A 60 -1.05 -7.96 5.56
CA ILE A 60 -1.37 -7.85 6.99
C ILE A 60 -1.12 -9.18 7.70
N THR A 61 -1.44 -10.28 7.05
CA THR A 61 -1.11 -11.62 7.58
C THR A 61 0.39 -11.74 7.74
N GLU A 62 1.15 -11.32 6.74
CA GLU A 62 2.60 -11.32 6.77
C GLU A 62 3.13 -10.40 7.89
N ALA A 63 2.63 -9.18 8.02
CA ALA A 63 3.03 -8.25 9.08
C ALA A 63 2.78 -8.82 10.48
N LYS A 64 1.64 -9.47 10.69
CA LYS A 64 1.27 -10.06 11.99
C LYS A 64 2.20 -11.19 12.43
N THR A 65 2.86 -11.91 11.51
CA THR A 65 3.82 -12.96 11.88
C THR A 65 5.05 -12.42 12.63
N ALA A 66 5.32 -11.12 12.50
CA ALA A 66 6.44 -10.44 13.15
C ALA A 66 6.03 -9.68 14.43
N LEU A 67 4.74 -9.63 14.77
CA LEU A 67 4.25 -8.84 15.90
C LEU A 67 4.96 -9.24 17.22
N GLY A 68 5.45 -8.24 17.95
CA GLY A 68 6.19 -8.40 19.20
C GLY A 68 7.69 -8.65 19.01
N ARG A 69 8.21 -8.78 17.79
CA ARG A 69 9.65 -8.91 17.54
C ARG A 69 10.33 -7.56 17.79
N ASN A 70 11.45 -7.61 18.54
CA ASN A 70 12.22 -6.44 18.95
C ASN A 70 13.64 -6.50 18.36
N GLU A 71 14.16 -5.38 17.88
CA GLU A 71 15.45 -5.32 17.19
C GLU A 71 16.66 -5.71 18.03
N ALA A 72 16.62 -5.50 19.35
CA ALA A 72 17.70 -5.93 20.23
C ALA A 72 17.61 -7.43 20.55
N ARG A 73 16.42 -7.88 20.98
CA ARG A 73 16.20 -9.27 21.39
C ARG A 73 16.16 -10.25 20.23
N ASP A 74 15.52 -9.86 19.13
CA ASP A 74 15.25 -10.72 17.97
C ASP A 74 16.04 -10.28 16.72
N ARG A 75 17.19 -9.62 16.90
CA ARG A 75 17.96 -8.96 15.84
C ARG A 75 18.23 -9.86 14.62
N THR A 76 18.77 -11.06 14.84
CA THR A 76 19.08 -12.01 13.75
C THR A 76 17.81 -12.38 12.99
N TRP A 77 16.74 -12.71 13.70
CA TRP A 77 15.45 -13.04 13.09
C TRP A 77 14.89 -11.88 12.27
N LEU A 78 14.96 -10.65 12.77
CA LEU A 78 14.51 -9.46 12.03
C LEU A 78 15.35 -9.20 10.79
N MET A 79 16.67 -9.33 10.89
CA MET A 79 17.56 -9.18 9.73
C MET A 79 17.25 -10.20 8.64
N ASP A 80 17.03 -11.46 9.01
CA ASP A 80 16.69 -12.51 8.05
C ASP A 80 15.30 -12.27 7.44
N ARG A 81 14.36 -11.80 8.26
CA ARG A 81 13.03 -11.49 7.80
C ARG A 81 13.00 -10.34 6.79
N LEU A 82 13.69 -9.23 7.10
CA LEU A 82 13.72 -8.04 6.23
C LEU A 82 14.46 -8.29 4.91
N LYS A 83 15.18 -9.41 4.77
CA LYS A 83 15.83 -9.84 3.51
C LYS A 83 14.97 -10.78 2.67
N ARG A 84 13.81 -11.23 3.14
CA ARG A 84 13.02 -12.27 2.46
C ARG A 84 12.50 -11.85 1.09
N ASP A 85 12.37 -10.56 0.84
CA ASP A 85 11.99 -10.00 -0.46
C ASP A 85 13.18 -9.79 -1.40
N GLY A 86 14.39 -10.17 -0.98
CA GLY A 86 15.64 -10.01 -1.72
C GLY A 86 16.34 -8.66 -1.51
N ARG A 87 15.81 -7.81 -0.63
CA ARG A 87 16.37 -6.46 -0.31
C ARG A 87 16.46 -6.29 1.20
N SER A 88 17.24 -5.32 1.66
CA SER A 88 17.27 -4.95 3.07
C SER A 88 18.01 -3.63 3.27
N ILE A 89 17.56 -2.84 4.22
CA ILE A 89 18.28 -1.65 4.69
C ILE A 89 19.51 -2.00 5.55
N GLY A 90 19.64 -3.26 5.95
CA GLY A 90 20.77 -3.76 6.76
C GLY A 90 20.36 -4.03 8.21
N ASP A 91 21.18 -3.53 9.15
CA ASP A 91 20.98 -3.77 10.59
C ASP A 91 19.87 -2.88 11.15
N PRO A 92 18.75 -3.44 11.60
CA PRO A 92 17.62 -2.67 12.13
C PRO A 92 17.97 -1.86 13.38
N SER A 93 18.98 -2.29 14.17
CA SER A 93 19.42 -1.54 15.35
C SER A 93 20.24 -0.29 15.03
N LYS A 94 20.56 -0.05 13.75
CA LYS A 94 21.39 1.08 13.29
C LYS A 94 20.66 2.02 12.36
N THR A 95 19.56 1.58 11.76
CA THR A 95 18.89 2.33 10.71
C THR A 95 17.38 2.18 10.86
N PRO A 96 16.59 3.28 10.76
CA PRO A 96 15.13 3.19 10.81
C PRO A 96 14.59 2.25 9.72
N TRP A 97 13.83 1.24 10.13
CA TRP A 97 13.41 0.13 9.26
C TRP A 97 11.90 0.02 9.03
N CYS A 98 11.13 1.07 9.35
CA CYS A 98 9.68 1.05 9.12
C CYS A 98 9.32 0.89 7.63
N GLY A 99 10.07 1.52 6.72
CA GLY A 99 9.88 1.38 5.27
C GLY A 99 10.25 -0.01 4.76
N ASP A 100 11.37 -0.57 5.22
CA ASP A 100 11.84 -1.92 4.89
C ASP A 100 10.82 -3.00 5.35
N PHE A 101 10.26 -2.82 6.55
CA PHE A 101 9.22 -3.70 7.06
C PHE A 101 7.97 -3.71 6.16
N VAL A 102 7.51 -2.53 5.75
CA VAL A 102 6.35 -2.42 4.86
C VAL A 102 6.65 -2.99 3.49
N GLU A 103 7.86 -2.73 2.93
CA GLU A 103 8.30 -3.32 1.65
C GLU A 103 8.25 -4.84 1.71
N THR A 104 8.91 -5.45 2.70
CA THR A 104 8.94 -6.91 2.87
C THR A 104 7.53 -7.49 2.94
N CYS A 105 6.63 -6.88 3.73
CA CYS A 105 5.25 -7.37 3.85
C CYS A 105 4.47 -7.27 2.53
N ILE A 106 4.64 -6.17 1.78
CA ILE A 106 3.99 -5.98 0.48
C ILE A 106 4.55 -6.97 -0.54
N ARG A 107 5.87 -7.09 -0.70
CA ARG A 107 6.48 -7.99 -1.69
C ARG A 107 6.19 -9.46 -1.45
N ILE A 108 6.13 -9.88 -0.20
CA ILE A 108 5.77 -11.26 0.15
C ILE A 108 4.26 -11.49 -0.02
N GLY A 109 3.43 -10.54 0.44
CA GLY A 109 1.97 -10.68 0.37
C GLY A 109 1.37 -10.43 -1.01
N LEU A 110 2.03 -9.62 -1.83
CA LEU A 110 1.60 -9.19 -3.17
C LEU A 110 2.82 -9.14 -4.11
N PRO A 111 3.36 -10.28 -4.54
CA PRO A 111 4.61 -10.34 -5.31
C PRO A 111 4.56 -9.56 -6.64
N ASP A 112 3.38 -9.40 -7.22
CA ASP A 112 3.17 -8.68 -8.48
C ASP A 112 2.87 -7.18 -8.29
N GLU A 113 2.85 -6.68 -7.04
CA GLU A 113 2.56 -5.27 -6.77
C GLU A 113 3.75 -4.38 -7.17
N PRO A 114 3.57 -3.42 -8.09
CA PRO A 114 4.66 -2.58 -8.55
C PRO A 114 5.02 -1.51 -7.50
N LEU A 115 6.31 -1.38 -7.21
CA LEU A 115 6.88 -0.24 -6.49
C LEU A 115 7.55 0.66 -7.53
N LEU A 116 6.97 1.85 -7.80
CA LEU A 116 7.35 2.70 -8.92
C LEU A 116 8.12 3.96 -8.44
N GLY A 117 8.88 4.55 -9.35
CA GLY A 117 9.59 5.81 -9.14
C GLY A 117 10.53 5.77 -7.93
N ALA A 118 10.52 6.83 -7.12
CA ALA A 118 11.37 6.94 -5.94
C ALA A 118 11.08 5.84 -4.91
N LEU A 119 9.85 5.35 -4.82
CA LEU A 119 9.52 4.22 -3.95
C LEU A 119 10.24 2.93 -4.40
N GLY A 120 10.28 2.65 -5.70
CA GLY A 120 10.98 1.49 -6.25
C GLY A 120 12.49 1.54 -6.03
N THR A 121 13.06 2.75 -6.03
CA THR A 121 14.50 2.99 -5.82
C THR A 121 14.87 2.98 -4.33
N ASN A 122 14.06 3.62 -3.49
CA ASN A 122 14.31 3.74 -2.05
C ASN A 122 13.01 3.56 -1.24
N PRO A 123 12.55 2.33 -1.00
CA PRO A 123 11.38 2.01 -0.18
C PRO A 123 11.64 2.27 1.32
N TYR A 124 12.89 2.41 1.72
CA TYR A 124 13.29 2.64 3.11
C TYR A 124 12.91 4.04 3.60
N TRP A 125 12.78 5.02 2.69
CA TRP A 125 12.32 6.35 3.02
C TRP A 125 10.79 6.38 3.14
N ALA A 126 10.29 6.53 4.36
CA ALA A 126 8.85 6.42 4.66
C ALA A 126 7.95 7.30 3.78
N ARG A 127 8.39 8.53 3.44
CA ARG A 127 7.59 9.46 2.59
C ARG A 127 7.47 8.99 1.13
N ASN A 128 8.38 8.14 0.63
CA ASN A 128 8.24 7.57 -0.71
C ASN A 128 7.00 6.68 -0.84
N TRP A 129 6.47 6.16 0.26
CA TRP A 129 5.23 5.38 0.29
C TRP A 129 3.99 6.18 -0.09
N LEU A 130 4.07 7.51 -0.19
CA LEU A 130 3.03 8.34 -0.82
C LEU A 130 2.88 8.05 -2.32
N LEU A 131 3.87 7.41 -2.96
CA LEU A 131 3.82 6.97 -4.36
C LEU A 131 3.27 5.56 -4.52
N PHE A 132 2.99 4.84 -3.42
CA PHE A 132 2.51 3.47 -3.47
C PHE A 132 1.10 3.38 -4.03
N GLY A 133 0.89 2.44 -4.96
CA GLY A 133 -0.43 2.07 -5.47
C GLY A 133 -1.32 3.27 -5.83
N ARG A 134 -2.50 3.35 -5.24
CA ARG A 134 -3.50 4.42 -5.45
C ARG A 134 -3.91 5.08 -4.14
N ASP A 135 -4.41 6.31 -4.23
CA ASP A 135 -5.00 7.02 -3.08
C ASP A 135 -6.23 6.27 -2.53
N THR A 136 -6.37 6.28 -1.23
CA THR A 136 -7.55 5.75 -0.55
C THR A 136 -7.85 6.56 0.71
N LYS A 137 -9.05 6.36 1.27
CA LYS A 137 -9.31 6.75 2.66
C LYS A 137 -8.63 5.75 3.60
N PRO A 138 -8.32 6.12 4.84
CA PRO A 138 -7.86 5.17 5.84
C PRO A 138 -8.89 4.04 6.02
N ILE A 139 -8.53 2.84 5.57
CA ILE A 139 -9.29 1.60 5.69
C ILE A 139 -8.39 0.50 6.22
N THR A 140 -8.94 -0.56 6.76
CA THR A 140 -8.15 -1.68 7.29
C THR A 140 -7.19 -2.22 6.22
N GLY A 141 -5.91 -2.23 6.54
CA GLY A 141 -4.81 -2.68 5.67
C GLY A 141 -4.23 -1.61 4.75
N ALA A 142 -4.78 -0.41 4.70
CA ALA A 142 -4.16 0.69 3.95
C ALA A 142 -2.75 1.00 4.51
N VAL A 143 -1.83 1.30 3.62
CA VAL A 143 -0.53 1.87 3.98
C VAL A 143 -0.75 3.33 4.37
N LEU A 144 -0.44 3.67 5.61
CA LEU A 144 -0.52 5.04 6.12
C LEU A 144 0.88 5.63 6.22
N VAL A 145 1.04 6.84 5.70
CA VAL A 145 2.28 7.61 5.76
C VAL A 145 2.07 8.82 6.65
N PHE A 146 2.97 8.99 7.60
CA PHE A 146 2.88 10.05 8.61
C PHE A 146 4.10 10.96 8.57
N GLU A 147 3.88 12.22 8.95
CA GLU A 147 4.95 13.13 9.29
C GLU A 147 5.63 12.72 10.61
N ARG A 148 6.98 12.80 10.64
CA ARG A 148 7.79 12.60 11.83
C ARG A 148 9.06 13.42 11.72
N GLY A 149 9.07 14.60 12.35
CA GLY A 149 10.16 15.55 12.20
C GLY A 149 10.45 15.87 10.72
N SER A 150 11.72 15.86 10.32
CA SER A 150 12.13 16.00 8.92
C SER A 150 11.90 14.76 8.08
N GLY A 151 11.66 13.59 8.71
CA GLY A 151 11.43 12.31 8.07
C GLY A 151 9.94 11.94 7.98
N GLY A 152 9.66 10.67 8.18
CA GLY A 152 8.30 10.13 8.17
C GLY A 152 8.23 8.80 8.91
N HIS A 153 7.02 8.32 9.09
CA HIS A 153 6.73 6.95 9.52
C HIS A 153 5.75 6.30 8.56
N VAL A 154 5.81 4.99 8.41
CA VAL A 154 4.91 4.23 7.54
C VAL A 154 4.55 2.90 8.20
N GLY A 155 3.28 2.50 8.02
CA GLY A 155 2.76 1.23 8.52
C GLY A 155 1.35 0.98 8.01
N PHE A 156 0.71 -0.06 8.52
CA PHE A 156 -0.59 -0.52 8.07
C PHE A 156 -1.71 -0.12 9.04
N ALA A 157 -2.76 0.47 8.52
CA ALA A 157 -3.95 0.79 9.30
C ALA A 157 -4.67 -0.49 9.77
N ILE A 158 -4.93 -0.62 11.06
CA ILE A 158 -5.72 -1.75 11.59
C ILE A 158 -6.92 -1.30 12.42
N GLY A 159 -6.95 -0.05 12.87
CA GLY A 159 -8.04 0.53 13.63
C GLY A 159 -7.85 2.03 13.84
N GLN A 160 -8.79 2.62 14.57
CA GLN A 160 -8.73 4.03 14.97
C GLN A 160 -9.51 4.28 16.25
N ASP A 161 -9.16 5.37 16.92
CA ASP A 161 -10.01 6.04 17.90
C ASP A 161 -10.35 7.46 17.41
N ASP A 162 -10.86 8.32 18.25
CA ASP A 162 -11.28 9.68 17.84
C ASP A 162 -10.11 10.51 17.29
N THR A 163 -8.92 10.37 17.86
CA THR A 163 -7.75 11.22 17.57
C THR A 163 -6.58 10.50 16.92
N ASN A 164 -6.55 9.16 16.95
CA ASN A 164 -5.42 8.38 16.47
C ASN A 164 -5.84 7.27 15.51
N PHE A 165 -4.89 6.84 14.69
CA PHE A 165 -4.90 5.55 14.02
C PHE A 165 -4.13 4.53 14.86
N PHE A 166 -4.57 3.27 14.84
CA PHE A 166 -3.80 2.12 15.30
C PHE A 166 -3.07 1.57 14.09
N VAL A 167 -1.72 1.63 14.15
CA VAL A 167 -0.83 1.35 13.02
C VAL A 167 0.04 0.14 13.35
N LEU A 168 -0.12 -0.95 12.61
CA LEU A 168 0.78 -2.10 12.65
C LEU A 168 2.02 -1.77 11.81
N GLY A 169 3.18 -1.69 12.42
CA GLY A 169 4.42 -1.29 11.74
C GLY A 169 5.67 -1.77 12.43
N GLY A 170 6.78 -1.69 11.72
CA GLY A 170 8.12 -1.89 12.24
C GLY A 170 8.73 -0.60 12.77
N ASN A 171 9.79 -0.74 13.55
CA ASN A 171 10.52 0.38 14.17
C ASN A 171 9.62 1.29 15.04
N GLN A 172 8.72 0.65 15.78
CA GLN A 172 7.83 1.29 16.74
C GLN A 172 8.24 0.85 18.14
N SER A 173 8.95 1.68 18.88
CA SER A 173 9.69 1.33 20.10
C SER A 173 10.62 0.13 19.85
N ASP A 174 11.43 0.25 18.78
CA ASP A 174 12.45 -0.75 18.38
C ASP A 174 11.85 -2.15 18.11
N ALA A 175 10.55 -2.20 17.75
CA ALA A 175 9.84 -3.45 17.59
C ALA A 175 8.78 -3.39 16.47
N VAL A 176 8.22 -4.55 16.13
CA VAL A 176 6.98 -4.66 15.37
C VAL A 176 5.82 -4.64 16.37
N THR A 177 5.07 -3.55 16.37
CA THR A 177 3.97 -3.33 17.31
C THR A 177 2.76 -2.70 16.60
N VAL A 178 1.71 -2.46 17.37
CA VAL A 178 0.63 -1.57 17.00
C VAL A 178 0.81 -0.25 17.77
N ALA A 179 1.19 0.80 17.06
CA ALA A 179 1.34 2.13 17.65
C ALA A 179 0.08 2.98 17.45
N ARG A 180 -0.21 3.86 18.42
CA ARG A 180 -1.20 4.92 18.27
C ARG A 180 -0.54 6.15 17.67
N VAL A 181 -0.91 6.48 16.44
CA VAL A 181 -0.35 7.62 15.69
C VAL A 181 -1.44 8.67 15.46
N ALA A 182 -1.16 9.91 15.84
CA ALA A 182 -2.14 11.00 15.74
C ALA A 182 -2.62 11.20 14.29
N LYS A 183 -3.94 11.34 14.10
CA LYS A 183 -4.56 11.57 12.79
C LYS A 183 -4.07 12.86 12.13
N SER A 184 -3.73 13.87 12.92
CA SER A 184 -3.20 15.15 12.44
C SER A 184 -1.86 15.05 11.73
N ARG A 185 -1.12 13.94 11.92
CA ARG A 185 0.19 13.67 11.29
C ARG A 185 0.08 12.91 9.97
N LEU A 186 -1.13 12.49 9.56
CA LEU A 186 -1.33 11.71 8.34
C LEU A 186 -1.01 12.56 7.11
N LEU A 187 -0.05 12.11 6.30
CA LEU A 187 0.29 12.68 5.00
C LEU A 187 -0.51 12.04 3.87
N GLY A 188 -0.83 10.76 3.97
CA GLY A 188 -1.62 10.05 2.98
C GLY A 188 -1.91 8.61 3.35
N ALA A 189 -2.94 8.07 2.72
CA ALA A 189 -3.31 6.66 2.81
C ALA A 189 -3.30 6.04 1.40
N ARG A 190 -2.69 4.88 1.27
CA ARG A 190 -2.41 4.24 -0.02
C ARG A 190 -2.91 2.80 -0.04
N TRP A 191 -3.34 2.33 -1.22
CA TRP A 191 -3.86 0.98 -1.42
C TRP A 191 -3.19 0.33 -2.64
N PRO A 192 -2.86 -0.97 -2.59
CA PRO A 192 -2.25 -1.68 -3.70
C PRO A 192 -3.06 -1.55 -5.01
N LEU A 193 -2.36 -1.50 -6.15
CA LEU A 193 -3.00 -1.50 -7.47
C LEU A 193 -3.57 -2.88 -7.81
N THR A 194 -2.82 -3.94 -7.47
CA THR A 194 -3.15 -5.33 -7.81
C THR A 194 -4.20 -5.96 -6.90
N TYR A 195 -4.57 -5.29 -5.81
CA TYR A 195 -5.55 -5.81 -4.86
C TYR A 195 -6.88 -5.04 -4.93
N PRO A 196 -8.02 -5.72 -4.96
CA PRO A 196 -9.34 -5.09 -5.05
C PRO A 196 -9.56 -4.09 -3.91
N ALA A 197 -10.19 -2.94 -4.22
CA ALA A 197 -10.55 -1.97 -3.20
C ALA A 197 -11.56 -2.57 -2.21
N ARG A 198 -11.37 -2.28 -0.92
CA ARG A 198 -12.32 -2.63 0.13
C ARG A 198 -13.03 -1.38 0.62
N LEU A 199 -14.33 -1.49 0.84
CA LEU A 199 -15.14 -0.40 1.42
C LEU A 199 -15.19 -0.48 2.95
N GLN A 200 -14.37 -1.34 3.57
CA GLN A 200 -14.41 -1.58 5.01
C GLN A 200 -13.81 -0.40 5.77
N ARG A 201 -14.61 0.24 6.60
CA ARG A 201 -14.13 1.28 7.52
C ARG A 201 -13.16 0.68 8.55
N LEU A 202 -12.24 1.51 9.03
CA LEU A 202 -11.41 1.15 10.18
C LEU A 202 -12.29 0.88 11.40
N PRO A 203 -12.09 -0.25 12.11
CA PRO A 203 -12.77 -0.48 13.37
C PRO A 203 -12.35 0.56 14.42
N THR A 204 -13.30 0.94 15.26
CA THR A 204 -12.99 1.70 16.48
C THR A 204 -12.38 0.73 17.48
N MET A 205 -11.21 1.09 18.01
CA MET A 205 -10.44 0.27 18.94
C MET A 205 -10.13 1.03 20.22
N LYS A 206 -9.91 0.29 21.31
CA LYS A 206 -9.45 0.85 22.58
C LYS A 206 -7.96 0.59 22.76
N PRO A 207 -7.23 1.49 23.46
CA PRO A 207 -5.86 1.22 23.89
C PRO A 207 -5.81 -0.07 24.72
N GLY A 208 -4.80 -0.92 24.45
CA GLY A 208 -4.59 -2.19 25.16
C GLY A 208 -5.21 -3.43 24.53
N GLU A 209 -5.99 -3.31 23.44
CA GLU A 209 -6.53 -4.48 22.71
C GLU A 209 -5.44 -5.29 21.96
N PHE A 210 -4.24 -4.69 21.80
CA PHE A 210 -3.05 -5.32 21.20
C PHE A 210 -1.79 -4.95 21.99
N LEU A 211 -0.64 -5.52 21.60
CA LEU A 211 0.67 -5.02 22.02
C LEU A 211 0.84 -3.61 21.46
N THR A 212 0.34 -2.61 22.18
CA THR A 212 0.36 -1.22 21.75
C THR A 212 1.55 -0.49 22.36
N THR A 213 2.20 0.33 21.53
CA THR A 213 3.15 1.33 21.99
C THR A 213 2.60 2.72 21.67
N THR A 214 3.01 3.72 22.45
CA THR A 214 2.74 5.13 22.14
C THR A 214 3.90 5.78 21.42
N ASN A 215 5.00 5.05 21.28
CA ASN A 215 6.23 5.49 20.65
C ASN A 215 6.49 4.70 19.37
N GLU A 216 6.76 5.41 18.28
CA GLU A 216 7.08 4.90 16.95
C GLU A 216 8.58 5.08 16.60
N PHE A 217 9.43 5.28 17.63
CA PHE A 217 10.89 5.35 17.47
C PHE A 217 11.47 3.97 17.38
#